data_e4e07f1ca6d8d2d933027f432cd81d60
#
_entry.id   e4e07f1ca6d8d2d933027f432cd81d60
#
_cell.length_a   1.000
_cell.length_b   1.000
_cell.length_c   1.000
_cell.angle_alpha   90.00
_cell.angle_beta   90.00
_cell.angle_gamma   90.00
#
_symmetry.space_group_name_H-M   'P 1'
#
loop_
_entity.id
_entity.type
_entity.pdbx_description
1 polymer ?
#
loop_
_entity_poly.entity_id
_entity_poly.type
_entity_poly.pdbx_seq_one_letter_code
_entity_poly.pdbx_strand_id
1 'polypeptide(L)'
;MKPLVLCYHAVSPTWEHRLSIQPDLLLRQVRALSRGRQVHATFDDAFRSASTVFPGLERLGVPVQIFVSTRYALVGAPLAIPELAGDDPEQLATMNWDELREHAARGIAIGSHAVSHPHLTTLSEHELRRELNESKEEIEDRLRRPCDDLAYPYGEHDGRVRAAARAAGYGRAYALRGPKSDAYAAPRLDLYRRHTVPRTLLRVLFGR
;
A
#
# COMPACT_ATOMS: atom_id res chain seq x y z
N MET A 1 20.91 8.41 0.07
CA MET A 1 20.41 7.13 -0.52
C MET A 1 18.88 7.17 -0.49
N LYS A 2 18.18 6.67 -1.55
CA LYS A 2 16.72 6.56 -1.52
C LYS A 2 16.30 5.53 -0.45
N PRO A 3 15.21 5.75 0.30
CA PRO A 3 14.73 4.79 1.30
C PRO A 3 14.36 3.44 0.66
N LEU A 4 14.49 2.37 1.42
CA LEU A 4 13.91 1.08 1.07
C LEU A 4 12.42 1.13 1.36
N VAL A 5 11.60 1.00 0.35
CA VAL A 5 10.14 1.01 0.49
C VAL A 5 9.65 -0.43 0.65
N LEU A 6 8.97 -0.71 1.76
CA LEU A 6 8.38 -2.01 2.08
C LEU A 6 6.89 -1.99 1.75
N CYS A 7 6.39 -3.08 1.19
CA CYS A 7 4.97 -3.26 0.90
C CYS A 7 4.39 -4.36 1.80
N TYR A 8 3.42 -3.99 2.61
CA TYR A 8 2.60 -4.85 3.45
C TYR A 8 1.12 -4.67 3.08
N HIS A 9 0.27 -5.52 3.60
CA HIS A 9 -1.18 -5.44 3.46
C HIS A 9 -1.84 -5.59 4.84
N ALA A 10 -2.52 -6.70 5.10
CA ALA A 10 -3.14 -6.96 6.39
C ALA A 10 -2.13 -7.39 7.46
N VAL A 11 -2.44 -7.08 8.72
CA VAL A 11 -1.67 -7.51 9.89
C VAL A 11 -2.59 -8.30 10.81
N SER A 12 -2.36 -9.61 10.89
CA SER A 12 -3.20 -10.48 11.72
C SER A 12 -2.39 -11.63 12.32
N PRO A 13 -2.58 -11.94 13.60
CA PRO A 13 -1.97 -13.12 14.22
C PRO A 13 -2.63 -14.42 13.74
N THR A 14 -3.89 -14.39 13.37
CA THR A 14 -4.74 -15.57 13.11
C THR A 14 -5.07 -15.81 11.65
N TRP A 15 -5.18 -14.75 10.82
CA TRP A 15 -5.49 -14.92 9.41
C TRP A 15 -4.29 -15.45 8.62
N GLU A 16 -4.37 -16.71 8.18
CA GLU A 16 -3.27 -17.42 7.50
C GLU A 16 -3.25 -17.21 5.98
N HIS A 17 -3.73 -16.07 5.53
CA HIS A 17 -3.68 -15.70 4.12
C HIS A 17 -2.31 -15.13 3.71
N ARG A 18 -1.96 -15.25 2.41
CA ARG A 18 -0.69 -14.71 1.87
C ARG A 18 -0.51 -13.21 2.05
N LEU A 19 -1.59 -12.43 2.07
CA LEU A 19 -1.57 -10.97 2.27
C LEU A 19 -1.43 -10.56 3.73
N SER A 20 -1.52 -11.51 4.66
CA SER A 20 -1.39 -11.25 6.08
C SER A 20 0.04 -11.44 6.58
N ILE A 21 0.43 -10.66 7.57
CA ILE A 21 1.66 -10.84 8.33
C ILE A 21 1.41 -10.74 9.83
N GLN A 22 2.14 -11.51 10.62
CA GLN A 22 2.06 -11.40 12.08
C GLN A 22 2.66 -10.08 12.56
N PRO A 23 2.04 -9.37 13.53
CA PRO A 23 2.52 -8.08 14.03
C PRO A 23 3.98 -8.10 14.47
N ASP A 24 4.37 -9.09 15.28
CA ASP A 24 5.74 -9.19 15.77
C ASP A 24 6.77 -9.48 14.68
N LEU A 25 6.39 -10.26 13.67
CA LEU A 25 7.27 -10.55 12.53
C LEU A 25 7.52 -9.27 11.72
N LEU A 26 6.47 -8.48 11.43
CA LEU A 26 6.58 -7.21 10.74
C LEU A 26 7.54 -6.27 11.49
N LEU A 27 7.32 -6.05 12.78
CA LEU A 27 8.15 -5.15 13.58
C LEU A 27 9.61 -5.63 13.67
N ARG A 28 9.86 -6.94 13.75
CA ARG A 28 11.22 -7.50 13.71
C ARG A 28 11.88 -7.29 12.34
N GLN A 29 11.15 -7.46 11.23
CA GLN A 29 11.67 -7.21 9.88
C GLN A 29 12.07 -5.74 9.73
N VAL A 30 11.17 -4.82 10.09
CA VAL A 30 11.42 -3.38 9.99
C VAL A 30 12.60 -2.96 10.86
N ARG A 31 12.65 -3.40 12.12
CA ARG A 31 13.78 -3.13 13.02
C ARG A 31 15.11 -3.64 12.47
N ALA A 32 15.13 -4.82 11.87
CA ALA A 32 16.35 -5.38 11.29
C ALA A 32 16.83 -4.58 10.06
N LEU A 33 15.90 -4.15 9.22
CA LEU A 33 16.20 -3.38 8.01
C LEU A 33 16.60 -1.93 8.30
N SER A 34 16.00 -1.29 9.31
CA SER A 34 16.27 0.11 9.66
C SER A 34 17.63 0.34 10.32
N ARG A 35 18.35 -0.71 10.75
CA ARG A 35 19.69 -0.57 11.36
C ARG A 35 20.76 -0.04 10.41
N GLY A 36 20.60 -0.18 9.10
CA GLY A 36 21.62 0.18 8.12
C GLY A 36 21.15 1.09 6.98
N ARG A 37 19.85 1.45 6.97
CA ARG A 37 19.27 2.28 5.90
C ARG A 37 17.96 2.93 6.34
N GLN A 38 17.57 3.97 5.60
CA GLN A 38 16.22 4.51 5.73
C GLN A 38 15.21 3.51 5.17
N VAL A 39 14.12 3.30 5.91
CA VAL A 39 13.02 2.41 5.57
C VAL A 39 11.73 3.24 5.54
N HIS A 40 10.85 2.92 4.60
CA HIS A 40 9.50 3.46 4.52
C HIS A 40 8.53 2.28 4.46
N ALA A 41 7.61 2.17 5.39
CA ALA A 41 6.61 1.10 5.44
C ALA A 41 5.34 1.55 4.72
N THR A 42 4.91 0.81 3.70
CA THR A 42 3.64 1.08 3.01
C THR A 42 2.67 -0.07 3.21
N PHE A 43 1.38 0.25 3.30
CA PHE A 43 0.29 -0.69 3.49
C PHE A 43 -0.75 -0.50 2.39
N ASP A 44 -0.89 -1.51 1.54
CA ASP A 44 -1.89 -1.51 0.47
C ASP A 44 -3.26 -1.92 1.02
N ASP A 45 -4.32 -1.59 0.27
CA ASP A 45 -5.72 -1.93 0.56
C ASP A 45 -6.33 -1.24 1.79
N ALA A 46 -5.55 -0.48 2.55
CA ALA A 46 -6.00 0.15 3.79
C ALA A 46 -6.70 -0.81 4.76
N PHE A 47 -6.26 -2.08 4.87
CA PHE A 47 -6.82 -3.01 5.86
C PHE A 47 -6.77 -2.39 7.25
N ARG A 48 -7.91 -2.40 7.96
CA ARG A 48 -8.03 -1.84 9.32
C ARG A 48 -7.05 -2.50 10.28
N SER A 49 -6.81 -3.80 10.12
CA SER A 49 -5.86 -4.58 10.94
C SER A 49 -4.42 -4.04 10.89
N ALA A 50 -4.01 -3.33 9.83
CA ALA A 50 -2.68 -2.75 9.71
C ALA A 50 -2.38 -1.68 10.77
N SER A 51 -3.40 -0.97 11.26
CA SER A 51 -3.25 0.09 12.28
C SER A 51 -2.65 -0.41 13.59
N THR A 52 -2.77 -1.69 13.89
CA THR A 52 -2.24 -2.33 15.11
C THR A 52 -0.72 -2.20 15.26
N VAL A 53 0.02 -2.07 14.16
CA VAL A 53 1.50 -1.95 14.18
C VAL A 53 2.00 -0.51 14.05
N PHE A 54 1.15 0.46 13.73
CA PHE A 54 1.58 1.85 13.51
C PHE A 54 2.28 2.47 14.72
N PRO A 55 1.81 2.28 15.99
CA PRO A 55 2.54 2.77 17.15
C PRO A 55 3.94 2.13 17.30
N GLY A 56 4.11 0.89 16.87
CA GLY A 56 5.39 0.19 16.85
C GLY A 56 6.35 0.77 15.81
N LEU A 57 5.84 1.10 14.62
CA LEU A 57 6.61 1.73 13.54
C LEU A 57 7.01 3.16 13.90
N GLU A 58 6.11 3.92 14.53
CA GLU A 58 6.38 5.27 15.04
C GLU A 58 7.54 5.26 16.05
N ARG A 59 7.52 4.35 17.04
CA ARG A 59 8.64 4.17 17.99
C ARG A 59 9.97 3.80 17.32
N LEU A 60 9.93 3.17 16.14
CA LEU A 60 11.12 2.87 15.34
C LEU A 60 11.54 4.05 14.45
N GLY A 61 10.81 5.16 14.43
CA GLY A 61 11.07 6.30 13.56
C GLY A 61 10.88 5.99 12.07
N VAL A 62 10.02 5.02 11.74
CA VAL A 62 9.78 4.57 10.38
C VAL A 62 8.52 5.23 9.83
N PRO A 63 8.62 6.05 8.77
CA PRO A 63 7.45 6.62 8.11
C PRO A 63 6.49 5.55 7.61
N VAL A 64 5.20 5.83 7.75
CA VAL A 64 4.11 4.95 7.31
C VAL A 64 3.31 5.66 6.21
N GLN A 65 2.91 4.88 5.20
CA GLN A 65 1.97 5.32 4.17
C GLN A 65 0.92 4.25 3.93
N ILE A 66 -0.34 4.66 3.79
CA ILE A 66 -1.48 3.80 3.49
C ILE A 66 -1.92 4.10 2.06
N PHE A 67 -2.15 3.05 1.26
CA PHE A 67 -2.76 3.15 -0.06
C PHE A 67 -4.19 2.63 0.00
N VAL A 68 -5.16 3.51 -0.31
CA VAL A 68 -6.58 3.24 -0.14
C VAL A 68 -7.30 3.09 -1.47
N SER A 69 -8.10 2.02 -1.61
CA SER A 69 -9.10 1.90 -2.66
C SER A 69 -10.38 2.59 -2.20
N THR A 70 -10.69 3.75 -2.79
CA THR A 70 -11.62 4.73 -2.20
C THR A 70 -13.05 4.23 -2.06
N ARG A 71 -13.50 3.33 -2.94
CA ARG A 71 -14.81 2.68 -2.87
C ARG A 71 -15.08 2.04 -1.51
N TYR A 72 -14.08 1.39 -0.92
CA TYR A 72 -14.25 0.66 0.33
C TYR A 72 -14.19 1.56 1.55
N ALA A 73 -13.54 2.72 1.45
CA ALA A 73 -13.38 3.66 2.55
C ALA A 73 -14.68 4.41 2.93
N LEU A 74 -15.74 4.35 2.13
CA LEU A 74 -17.01 5.02 2.45
C LEU A 74 -17.59 4.56 3.79
N VAL A 75 -17.53 3.26 4.05
CA VAL A 75 -18.07 2.64 5.27
C VAL A 75 -17.07 1.69 5.95
N GLY A 76 -15.83 1.61 5.46
CA GLY A 76 -14.86 0.62 5.91
C GLY A 76 -15.26 -0.79 5.50
N ALA A 77 -15.84 -0.92 4.29
CA ALA A 77 -16.32 -2.19 3.78
C ALA A 77 -15.20 -3.22 3.64
N PRO A 78 -15.48 -4.52 3.77
CA PRO A 78 -14.54 -5.57 3.43
C PRO A 78 -14.05 -5.43 1.99
N LEU A 79 -12.74 -5.61 1.77
CA LEU A 79 -12.16 -5.62 0.42
C LEU A 79 -12.74 -6.80 -0.37
N ALA A 80 -13.51 -6.51 -1.39
CA ALA A 80 -14.21 -7.50 -2.21
C ALA A 80 -13.51 -7.67 -3.56
N ILE A 81 -12.48 -8.51 -3.60
CA ILE A 81 -11.78 -8.93 -4.81
C ILE A 81 -11.86 -10.46 -4.96
N PRO A 82 -11.78 -11.02 -6.19
CA PRO A 82 -11.96 -12.46 -6.41
C PRO A 82 -11.02 -13.34 -5.59
N GLU A 83 -9.78 -12.89 -5.36
CA GLU A 83 -8.75 -13.63 -4.63
C GLU A 83 -9.04 -13.78 -3.12
N LEU A 84 -9.98 -13.02 -2.59
CA LEU A 84 -10.39 -13.01 -1.18
C LEU A 84 -11.81 -13.54 -0.99
N ALA A 85 -12.41 -14.10 -2.04
CA ALA A 85 -13.75 -14.66 -1.96
C ALA A 85 -13.79 -15.84 -0.98
N GLY A 86 -14.63 -15.73 0.05
CA GLY A 86 -14.78 -16.76 1.09
C GLY A 86 -13.93 -16.53 2.35
N ASP A 87 -13.05 -15.53 2.36
CA ASP A 87 -12.35 -15.12 3.57
C ASP A 87 -13.31 -14.42 4.56
N ASP A 88 -12.91 -14.40 5.84
CA ASP A 88 -13.67 -13.75 6.90
C ASP A 88 -13.76 -12.24 6.66
N PRO A 89 -14.98 -11.66 6.55
CA PRO A 89 -15.17 -10.23 6.36
C PRO A 89 -14.49 -9.33 7.40
N GLU A 90 -14.33 -9.79 8.65
CA GLU A 90 -13.61 -9.02 9.67
C GLU A 90 -12.13 -8.88 9.33
N GLN A 91 -11.50 -9.89 8.76
CA GLN A 91 -10.11 -9.84 8.31
C GLN A 91 -9.94 -8.95 7.09
N LEU A 92 -11.01 -8.80 6.30
CA LEU A 92 -11.04 -7.99 5.07
C LEU A 92 -11.49 -6.55 5.31
N ALA A 93 -11.90 -6.19 6.53
CA ALA A 93 -12.36 -4.85 6.85
C ALA A 93 -11.29 -3.79 6.52
N THR A 94 -11.68 -2.76 5.78
CA THR A 94 -10.83 -1.63 5.44
C THR A 94 -11.06 -0.45 6.38
N MET A 95 -10.15 0.51 6.40
CA MET A 95 -10.32 1.76 7.13
C MET A 95 -11.37 2.63 6.42
N ASN A 96 -12.27 3.22 7.20
CA ASN A 96 -13.18 4.24 6.68
C ASN A 96 -12.49 5.63 6.64
N TRP A 97 -13.19 6.64 6.07
CA TRP A 97 -12.63 7.98 5.92
C TRP A 97 -12.32 8.68 7.24
N ASP A 98 -13.03 8.37 8.33
CA ASP A 98 -12.74 8.96 9.65
C ASP A 98 -11.44 8.39 10.21
N GLU A 99 -11.24 7.07 10.15
CA GLU A 99 -10.01 6.41 10.54
C GLU A 99 -8.81 6.90 9.69
N LEU A 100 -8.98 7.03 8.37
CA LEU A 100 -7.94 7.56 7.49
C LEU A 100 -7.59 9.02 7.81
N ARG A 101 -8.59 9.83 8.17
CA ARG A 101 -8.39 11.23 8.58
C ARG A 101 -7.63 11.33 9.91
N GLU A 102 -7.96 10.47 10.87
CA GLU A 102 -7.23 10.37 12.14
C GLU A 102 -5.76 9.99 11.91
N HIS A 103 -5.50 9.00 11.06
CA HIS A 103 -4.14 8.61 10.71
C HIS A 103 -3.38 9.74 9.98
N ALA A 104 -4.02 10.43 9.05
CA ALA A 104 -3.44 11.57 8.33
C ALA A 104 -3.11 12.74 9.30
N ALA A 105 -3.95 12.99 10.30
CA ALA A 105 -3.69 14.00 11.32
C ALA A 105 -2.46 13.68 12.19
N ARG A 106 -2.14 12.39 12.36
CA ARG A 106 -0.93 11.90 13.05
C ARG A 106 0.31 11.86 12.15
N GLY A 107 0.22 12.34 10.90
CA GLY A 107 1.35 12.40 9.97
C GLY A 107 1.57 11.15 9.12
N ILE A 108 0.65 10.19 9.14
CA ILE A 108 0.67 9.05 8.21
C ILE A 108 0.23 9.55 6.83
N ALA A 109 1.04 9.26 5.80
CA ALA A 109 0.70 9.62 4.44
C ALA A 109 -0.41 8.71 3.89
N ILE A 110 -1.36 9.29 3.14
CA ILE A 110 -2.41 8.54 2.45
C ILE A 110 -2.20 8.72 0.96
N GLY A 111 -2.15 7.61 0.24
CA GLY A 111 -2.05 7.55 -1.21
C GLY A 111 -3.19 6.76 -1.83
N SER A 112 -3.29 6.79 -3.15
CA SER A 112 -4.32 6.10 -3.91
C SER A 112 -3.94 4.64 -4.20
N HIS A 113 -4.96 3.76 -4.14
CA HIS A 113 -4.91 2.40 -4.68
C HIS A 113 -6.03 2.18 -5.70
N ALA A 114 -6.30 3.20 -6.54
CA ALA A 114 -7.44 3.34 -7.44
C ALA A 114 -8.80 3.44 -6.69
N VAL A 115 -9.90 3.45 -7.44
CA VAL A 115 -11.25 3.49 -6.84
C VAL A 115 -11.65 2.11 -6.34
N SER A 116 -11.57 1.08 -7.21
CA SER A 116 -12.20 -0.22 -6.97
C SER A 116 -11.23 -1.41 -6.93
N HIS A 117 -9.92 -1.18 -6.90
CA HIS A 117 -8.87 -2.20 -6.93
C HIS A 117 -8.90 -3.10 -8.19
N PRO A 118 -9.01 -2.56 -9.41
CA PRO A 118 -9.05 -3.36 -10.62
C PRO A 118 -7.66 -3.72 -11.13
N HIS A 119 -7.58 -4.70 -12.05
CA HIS A 119 -6.42 -4.88 -12.91
C HIS A 119 -6.33 -3.72 -13.92
N LEU A 120 -5.59 -2.67 -13.61
CA LEU A 120 -5.53 -1.44 -14.42
C LEU A 120 -5.08 -1.68 -15.88
N THR A 121 -4.28 -2.70 -16.09
CA THR A 121 -3.79 -3.10 -17.43
C THR A 121 -4.86 -3.67 -18.34
N THR A 122 -6.01 -4.10 -17.80
CA THR A 122 -7.12 -4.69 -18.55
C THR A 122 -8.22 -3.69 -18.89
N LEU A 123 -8.21 -2.50 -18.26
CA LEU A 123 -9.25 -1.49 -18.44
C LEU A 123 -9.13 -0.77 -19.78
N SER A 124 -10.26 -0.27 -20.29
CA SER A 124 -10.28 0.71 -21.38
C SER A 124 -9.63 2.03 -20.93
N GLU A 125 -9.26 2.90 -21.88
CA GLU A 125 -8.69 4.21 -21.58
C GLU A 125 -9.62 5.07 -20.71
N HIS A 126 -10.92 5.00 -20.95
CA HIS A 126 -11.91 5.76 -20.20
C HIS A 126 -12.00 5.27 -18.74
N GLU A 127 -12.10 3.96 -18.55
CA GLU A 127 -12.17 3.34 -17.21
C GLU A 127 -10.87 3.59 -16.43
N LEU A 128 -9.71 3.42 -17.07
CA LEU A 128 -8.41 3.67 -16.46
C LEU A 128 -8.29 5.11 -15.95
N ARG A 129 -8.68 6.09 -16.78
CA ARG A 129 -8.66 7.51 -16.36
C ARG A 129 -9.61 7.74 -15.21
N ARG A 130 -10.80 7.17 -15.25
CA ARG A 130 -11.79 7.29 -14.17
C ARG A 130 -11.24 6.73 -12.86
N GLU A 131 -10.71 5.51 -12.84
CA GLU A 131 -10.15 4.87 -11.66
C GLU A 131 -9.02 5.71 -11.02
N LEU A 132 -8.19 6.34 -11.83
CA LEU A 132 -7.05 7.12 -11.35
C LEU A 132 -7.44 8.54 -10.92
N ASN A 133 -8.27 9.25 -11.69
CA ASN A 133 -8.66 10.61 -11.36
C ASN A 133 -9.62 10.66 -10.17
N GLU A 134 -10.71 9.86 -10.21
CA GLU A 134 -11.71 9.88 -9.14
C GLU A 134 -11.10 9.47 -7.79
N SER A 135 -10.19 8.49 -7.76
CA SER A 135 -9.54 8.10 -6.51
C SER A 135 -8.66 9.21 -5.94
N LYS A 136 -7.91 9.92 -6.80
CA LYS A 136 -7.09 11.06 -6.39
C LYS A 136 -7.96 12.19 -5.86
N GLU A 137 -8.95 12.61 -6.63
CA GLU A 137 -9.89 13.70 -6.29
C GLU A 137 -10.61 13.40 -4.96
N GLU A 138 -11.12 12.18 -4.78
CA GLU A 138 -11.82 11.81 -3.56
C GLU A 138 -10.91 11.87 -2.32
N ILE A 139 -9.67 11.37 -2.43
CA ILE A 139 -8.69 11.44 -1.32
C ILE A 139 -8.39 12.91 -0.98
N GLU A 140 -8.13 13.74 -1.98
CA GLU A 140 -7.83 15.17 -1.80
C GLU A 140 -9.01 15.92 -1.15
N ASP A 141 -10.22 15.64 -1.61
CA ASP A 141 -11.45 16.24 -1.06
C ASP A 141 -11.69 15.80 0.39
N ARG A 142 -11.57 14.51 0.70
CA ARG A 142 -11.83 13.96 2.03
C ARG A 142 -10.79 14.38 3.06
N LEU A 143 -9.54 14.45 2.66
CA LEU A 143 -8.42 14.72 3.59
C LEU A 143 -7.95 16.18 3.55
N ARG A 144 -8.37 16.98 2.57
CA ARG A 144 -7.93 18.36 2.33
C ARG A 144 -6.41 18.47 2.23
N ARG A 145 -5.79 17.51 1.58
CA ARG A 145 -4.34 17.39 1.36
C ARG A 145 -4.07 16.81 -0.02
N PRO A 146 -2.93 17.15 -0.67
CA PRO A 146 -2.55 16.53 -1.93
C PRO A 146 -2.39 15.01 -1.81
N CYS A 147 -2.81 14.29 -2.85
CA CYS A 147 -2.56 12.87 -3.02
C CYS A 147 -1.56 12.67 -4.16
N ASP A 148 -0.26 12.71 -3.84
CA ASP A 148 0.81 12.66 -4.84
C ASP A 148 1.21 11.23 -5.21
N ASP A 149 0.92 10.25 -4.38
CA ASP A 149 1.40 8.88 -4.53
C ASP A 149 0.26 7.91 -4.89
N LEU A 150 0.55 7.05 -5.86
CA LEU A 150 -0.27 5.92 -6.28
C LEU A 150 0.47 4.61 -5.99
N ALA A 151 -0.23 3.57 -5.52
CA ALA A 151 0.23 2.19 -5.64
C ALA A 151 -0.66 1.46 -6.64
N TYR A 152 -0.06 0.78 -7.61
CA TYR A 152 -0.85 0.02 -8.57
C TYR A 152 -1.46 -1.23 -7.91
N PRO A 153 -2.78 -1.46 -8.00
CA PRO A 153 -3.38 -2.73 -7.63
C PRO A 153 -2.63 -3.91 -8.24
N TYR A 154 -2.40 -4.96 -7.46
CA TYR A 154 -1.58 -6.14 -7.84
C TYR A 154 -0.11 -5.82 -8.17
N GLY A 155 0.33 -4.56 -8.08
CA GLY A 155 1.64 -4.09 -8.53
C GLY A 155 1.80 -4.08 -10.06
N GLU A 156 0.71 -4.23 -10.81
CA GLU A 156 0.69 -4.38 -12.26
C GLU A 156 0.61 -3.03 -12.96
N HIS A 157 1.46 -2.85 -13.96
CA HIS A 157 1.46 -1.66 -14.80
C HIS A 157 2.10 -1.94 -16.16
N ASP A 158 1.73 -1.16 -17.15
CA ASP A 158 2.36 -1.07 -18.47
C ASP A 158 2.68 0.38 -18.84
N GLY A 159 3.10 0.64 -20.05
CA GLY A 159 3.39 2.00 -20.53
C GLY A 159 2.17 2.91 -20.51
N ARG A 160 1.00 2.38 -20.84
CA ARG A 160 -0.28 3.08 -20.88
C ARG A 160 -0.73 3.48 -19.46
N VAL A 161 -0.67 2.54 -18.51
CA VAL A 161 -1.04 2.79 -17.11
C VAL A 161 -0.12 3.86 -16.49
N ARG A 162 1.20 3.80 -16.73
CA ARG A 162 2.14 4.84 -16.25
C ARG A 162 1.86 6.21 -16.85
N ALA A 163 1.52 6.26 -18.14
CA ALA A 163 1.15 7.52 -18.81
C ALA A 163 -0.14 8.10 -18.23
N ALA A 164 -1.14 7.27 -17.96
CA ALA A 164 -2.40 7.68 -17.32
C ALA A 164 -2.17 8.18 -15.88
N ALA A 165 -1.33 7.52 -15.07
CA ALA A 165 -0.98 7.97 -13.73
C ALA A 165 -0.31 9.36 -13.75
N ARG A 166 0.60 9.59 -14.72
CA ARG A 166 1.21 10.90 -14.92
C ARG A 166 0.18 11.96 -15.32
N ALA A 167 -0.72 11.62 -16.24
CA ALA A 167 -1.77 12.53 -16.72
C ALA A 167 -2.78 12.88 -15.61
N ALA A 168 -3.06 11.96 -14.68
CA ALA A 168 -3.88 12.20 -13.49
C ALA A 168 -3.19 13.09 -12.44
N GLY A 169 -1.92 13.45 -12.64
CA GLY A 169 -1.19 14.35 -11.76
C GLY A 169 -0.60 13.70 -10.52
N TYR A 170 -0.41 12.36 -10.49
CA TYR A 170 0.40 11.73 -9.45
C TYR A 170 1.88 12.10 -9.63
N GLY A 171 2.57 12.39 -8.55
CA GLY A 171 4.02 12.65 -8.56
C GLY A 171 4.85 11.36 -8.59
N ARG A 172 4.29 10.25 -8.09
CA ARG A 172 4.93 8.93 -8.05
C ARG A 172 3.91 7.81 -8.10
N ALA A 173 4.33 6.68 -8.71
CA ALA A 173 3.54 5.45 -8.65
C ALA A 173 4.42 4.25 -8.28
N TYR A 174 3.95 3.49 -7.30
CA TYR A 174 4.65 2.33 -6.76
C TYR A 174 4.18 1.04 -7.43
N ALA A 175 5.16 0.18 -7.71
CA ALA A 175 4.97 -1.16 -8.24
C ALA A 175 5.69 -2.18 -7.35
N LEU A 176 5.45 -3.48 -7.56
CA LEU A 176 6.24 -4.54 -6.92
C LEU A 176 7.55 -4.80 -7.68
N ARG A 177 7.58 -4.48 -8.98
CA ARG A 177 8.74 -4.60 -9.86
C ARG A 177 8.84 -3.38 -10.76
N GLY A 178 10.06 -2.98 -11.07
CA GLY A 178 10.30 -1.85 -11.96
C GLY A 178 11.71 -1.30 -11.84
N PRO A 179 12.13 -0.44 -12.78
CA PRO A 179 13.42 0.21 -12.70
C PRO A 179 13.41 1.28 -11.60
N LYS A 180 14.45 1.30 -10.77
CA LYS A 180 14.61 2.30 -9.67
C LYS A 180 14.66 3.75 -10.16
N SER A 181 14.89 3.97 -11.45
CA SER A 181 14.95 5.30 -12.08
C SER A 181 13.60 5.85 -12.52
N ASP A 182 12.58 5.00 -12.68
CA ASP A 182 11.24 5.44 -13.10
C ASP A 182 10.37 5.75 -11.87
N ALA A 183 9.97 7.03 -11.75
CA ALA A 183 9.09 7.47 -10.66
C ALA A 183 7.69 6.83 -10.74
N TYR A 184 7.26 6.41 -11.94
CA TYR A 184 5.97 5.76 -12.17
C TYR A 184 6.07 4.23 -12.24
N ALA A 185 7.18 3.66 -11.81
CA ALA A 185 7.38 2.22 -11.60
C ALA A 185 8.30 2.01 -10.40
N ALA A 186 8.17 2.83 -9.36
CA ALA A 186 9.03 2.80 -8.17
C ALA A 186 8.89 1.44 -7.45
N PRO A 187 9.96 0.63 -7.39
CA PRO A 187 9.85 -0.72 -6.85
C PRO A 187 9.74 -0.71 -5.33
N ARG A 188 8.92 -1.60 -4.80
CA ARG A 188 8.81 -1.90 -3.37
C ARG A 188 9.22 -3.33 -3.08
N LEU A 189 9.68 -3.58 -1.86
CA LEU A 189 9.93 -4.93 -1.36
C LEU A 189 8.63 -5.46 -0.74
N ASP A 190 7.95 -6.36 -1.41
CA ASP A 190 6.77 -7.06 -0.91
C ASP A 190 7.13 -8.05 0.21
N LEU A 191 6.46 -7.95 1.34
CA LEU A 191 6.74 -8.76 2.52
C LEU A 191 5.46 -9.44 3.04
N TYR A 192 5.56 -10.74 3.20
CA TYR A 192 4.48 -11.64 3.57
C TYR A 192 4.87 -12.52 4.77
N ARG A 193 3.89 -13.21 5.37
CA ARG A 193 4.05 -14.12 6.50
C ARG A 193 5.19 -15.15 6.32
N ARG A 194 5.40 -15.64 5.10
CA ARG A 194 6.47 -16.60 4.76
C ARG A 194 7.90 -16.02 4.77
N HIS A 195 8.03 -14.69 4.82
CA HIS A 195 9.34 -14.03 4.79
C HIS A 195 9.85 -13.83 6.22
N THR A 196 10.61 -14.80 6.73
CA THR A 196 11.31 -14.65 8.01
C THR A 196 12.32 -13.51 7.97
N VAL A 197 12.79 -13.01 9.11
CA VAL A 197 13.78 -11.91 9.17
C VAL A 197 15.04 -12.25 8.38
N PRO A 198 15.69 -13.43 8.53
CA PRO A 198 16.86 -13.78 7.73
C PRO A 198 16.58 -13.77 6.22
N ARG A 199 15.43 -14.35 5.81
CA ARG A 199 15.02 -14.36 4.40
C ARG A 199 14.79 -12.95 3.85
N THR A 200 14.21 -12.07 4.63
CA THR A 200 14.01 -10.66 4.27
C THR A 200 15.35 -9.95 4.06
N LEU A 201 16.31 -10.15 4.96
CA LEU A 201 17.65 -9.57 4.82
C LEU A 201 18.36 -10.09 3.55
N LEU A 202 18.28 -11.39 3.27
CA LEU A 202 18.83 -11.99 2.05
C LEU A 202 18.19 -11.41 0.79
N ARG A 203 16.87 -11.20 0.76
CA ARG A 203 16.17 -10.55 -0.37
C ARG A 203 16.69 -9.14 -0.64
N VAL A 204 17.00 -8.39 0.41
CA VAL A 204 17.52 -7.02 0.27
C VAL A 204 18.98 -7.03 -0.19
N LEU A 205 19.79 -7.96 0.29
CA LEU A 205 21.22 -8.06 -0.07
C LEU A 205 21.43 -8.55 -1.52
N PHE A 206 20.61 -9.49 -1.97
CA PHE A 206 20.78 -10.16 -3.27
C PHE A 206 19.74 -9.74 -4.32
N GLY A 207 18.86 -8.78 -4.01
CA GLY A 207 17.89 -8.25 -4.97
C GLY A 207 16.81 -9.25 -5.42
N ARG A 208 16.49 -10.26 -4.59
CA ARG A 208 15.55 -11.36 -4.94
C ARG A 208 14.25 -11.28 -4.13
#